data_e7d3486b042693739f9917480496e067
#
_entry.id   e7d3486b042693739f9917480496e067
#
_cell.length_a   1.000
_cell.length_b   1.000
_cell.length_c   1.000
_cell.angle_alpha   90.00
_cell.angle_beta   90.00
_cell.angle_gamma   90.00
#
_symmetry.space_group_name_H-M   'P 1'
#
loop_
_entity.id
_entity.type
_entity.pdbx_description
1 polymer ?
#
loop_
_entity_poly.entity_id
_entity_poly.type
_entity_poly.pdbx_seq_one_letter_code
_entity_poly.pdbx_strand_id
1 'polypeptide(L)'
;VARKALQIVSSHPELHLDAQFVEEAAMLHDIGIYLTDAPGIMCFGSQPYICHGRLGAELMRREGFERHARVCERHTGAGITGQQIESQNLPLPHQDFLPETMEEKVICYADKFFSKTHLDREKTIQQAEKSLTKFGEEGVLRFKEWEKMFE
;
A
#
# COMPACT_ATOMS: atom_id res chain seq x y z
N VAL A 1 -2.78 2.30 -10.17
CA VAL A 1 -2.33 1.18 -9.32
C VAL A 1 -2.88 -0.15 -9.84
N ALA A 2 -4.20 -0.31 -9.93
CA ALA A 2 -4.81 -1.58 -10.36
C ALA A 2 -4.29 -2.08 -11.72
N ARG A 3 -4.21 -1.19 -12.71
CA ARG A 3 -3.71 -1.56 -14.05
C ARG A 3 -2.28 -2.11 -13.98
N LYS A 4 -1.39 -1.44 -13.24
CA LYS A 4 -0.01 -1.91 -13.08
C LYS A 4 0.06 -3.25 -12.33
N ALA A 5 -0.72 -3.40 -11.27
CA ALA A 5 -0.80 -4.66 -10.54
C ALA A 5 -1.28 -5.81 -11.45
N LEU A 6 -2.30 -5.57 -12.28
CA LEU A 6 -2.79 -6.57 -13.24
C LEU A 6 -1.76 -6.89 -14.34
N GLN A 7 -0.96 -5.92 -14.77
CA GLN A 7 0.14 -6.20 -15.70
C GLN A 7 1.17 -7.16 -15.09
N ILE A 8 1.50 -6.97 -13.82
CA ILE A 8 2.39 -7.88 -13.09
C ILE A 8 1.77 -9.29 -13.03
N VAL A 9 0.49 -9.39 -12.67
CA VAL A 9 -0.23 -10.67 -12.64
C VAL A 9 -0.15 -11.39 -13.99
N SER A 10 -0.40 -10.67 -15.09
CA SER A 10 -0.37 -11.24 -16.44
C SER A 10 1.03 -11.67 -16.87
N SER A 11 2.06 -10.95 -16.42
CA SER A 11 3.45 -11.24 -16.78
C SER A 11 4.06 -12.38 -15.96
N HIS A 12 3.42 -12.76 -14.85
CA HIS A 12 3.95 -13.75 -13.91
C HIS A 12 2.92 -14.86 -13.59
N PRO A 13 2.48 -15.63 -14.63
CA PRO A 13 1.50 -16.70 -14.41
C PRO A 13 2.00 -17.77 -13.45
N GLU A 14 3.30 -17.94 -13.30
CA GLU A 14 3.94 -18.88 -12.38
C GLU A 14 3.65 -18.58 -10.91
N LEU A 15 3.25 -17.34 -10.57
CA LEU A 15 2.92 -16.95 -9.20
C LEU A 15 1.49 -17.32 -8.80
N HIS A 16 0.66 -17.78 -9.74
CA HIS A 16 -0.73 -18.20 -9.51
C HIS A 16 -1.56 -17.17 -8.72
N LEU A 17 -1.43 -15.87 -9.10
CA LEU A 17 -2.10 -14.78 -8.41
C LEU A 17 -3.60 -14.74 -8.72
N ASP A 18 -4.40 -14.39 -7.71
CA ASP A 18 -5.83 -14.15 -7.85
C ASP A 18 -6.07 -12.78 -8.50
N ALA A 19 -6.21 -12.76 -9.83
CA ALA A 19 -6.33 -11.52 -10.61
C ALA A 19 -7.56 -10.71 -10.21
N GLN A 20 -8.69 -11.34 -9.96
CA GLN A 20 -9.91 -10.64 -9.55
C GLN A 20 -9.71 -9.95 -8.20
N PHE A 21 -9.16 -10.65 -7.24
CA PHE A 21 -8.86 -10.07 -5.92
C PHE A 21 -7.85 -8.92 -6.03
N VAL A 22 -6.79 -9.07 -6.84
CA VAL A 22 -5.79 -8.02 -7.06
C VAL A 22 -6.45 -6.75 -7.62
N GLU A 23 -7.32 -6.89 -8.60
CA GLU A 23 -8.05 -5.75 -9.17
C GLU A 23 -8.91 -5.05 -8.11
N GLU A 24 -9.75 -5.80 -7.42
CA GLU A 24 -10.65 -5.28 -6.40
C GLU A 24 -9.89 -4.60 -5.26
N ALA A 25 -8.91 -5.28 -4.71
CA ALA A 25 -8.15 -4.77 -3.57
C ALA A 25 -7.29 -3.55 -3.95
N ALA A 26 -6.72 -3.53 -5.16
CA ALA A 26 -5.99 -2.37 -5.66
C ALA A 26 -6.91 -1.14 -5.82
N MET A 27 -8.14 -1.34 -6.28
CA MET A 27 -9.12 -0.25 -6.38
C MET A 27 -9.54 0.28 -5.00
N LEU A 28 -9.54 -0.57 -3.98
CA LEU A 28 -10.05 -0.25 -2.65
C LEU A 28 -8.96 0.10 -1.62
N HIS A 29 -7.67 -0.03 -1.97
CA HIS A 29 -6.58 0.08 -0.98
C HIS A 29 -6.56 1.41 -0.22
N ASP A 30 -6.98 2.49 -0.84
CA ASP A 30 -7.04 3.85 -0.27
C ASP A 30 -8.46 4.27 0.16
N ILE A 31 -9.40 3.35 0.27
CA ILE A 31 -10.82 3.69 0.55
C ILE A 31 -11.01 4.53 1.82
N GLY A 32 -10.12 4.40 2.79
CA GLY A 32 -10.20 5.15 4.06
C GLY A 32 -9.63 6.56 4.02
N ILE A 33 -9.05 6.97 2.91
CA ILE A 33 -8.29 8.24 2.82
C ILE A 33 -9.18 9.48 3.05
N TYR A 34 -10.44 9.43 2.66
CA TYR A 34 -11.38 10.55 2.82
C TYR A 34 -11.64 10.91 4.28
N LEU A 35 -11.37 9.99 5.21
CA LEU A 35 -11.54 10.20 6.65
C LEU A 35 -10.34 10.94 7.27
N THR A 36 -9.31 11.21 6.50
CA THR A 36 -8.08 11.87 6.98
C THR A 36 -8.05 13.35 6.67
N ASP A 37 -7.26 14.09 7.44
CA ASP A 37 -6.97 15.51 7.22
C ASP A 37 -5.79 15.63 6.26
N ALA A 38 -6.09 15.76 4.98
CA ALA A 38 -5.09 15.90 3.91
C ALA A 38 -5.63 16.85 2.83
N PRO A 39 -5.73 18.17 3.11
CA PRO A 39 -6.34 19.13 2.20
C PRO A 39 -5.61 19.23 0.85
N GLY A 40 -4.31 18.96 0.79
CA GLY A 40 -3.53 18.93 -0.45
C GLY A 40 -3.99 17.91 -1.47
N ILE A 41 -4.76 16.92 -1.06
CA ILE A 41 -5.40 15.90 -1.93
C ILE A 41 -6.92 15.90 -1.77
N MET A 42 -7.49 17.02 -1.36
CA MET A 42 -8.95 17.24 -1.22
C MET A 42 -9.63 16.32 -0.20
N CYS A 43 -8.91 15.92 0.85
CA CYS A 43 -9.46 15.13 1.96
C CYS A 43 -9.58 16.02 3.20
N PHE A 44 -10.80 16.13 3.75
CA PHE A 44 -11.14 17.05 4.83
C PHE A 44 -11.71 16.31 6.05
N GLY A 45 -11.24 15.12 6.31
CA GLY A 45 -11.55 14.37 7.52
C GLY A 45 -10.79 14.88 8.73
N SER A 46 -10.91 14.17 9.85
CA SER A 46 -10.29 14.57 11.13
C SER A 46 -9.12 13.70 11.56
N GLN A 47 -8.92 12.56 10.91
CA GLN A 47 -7.90 11.58 11.32
C GLN A 47 -6.54 11.92 10.70
N PRO A 48 -5.41 11.59 11.37
CA PRO A 48 -4.09 11.73 10.77
C PRO A 48 -3.97 10.92 9.47
N TYR A 49 -3.25 11.46 8.50
CA TYR A 49 -3.09 10.82 7.19
C TYR A 49 -2.53 9.39 7.30
N ILE A 50 -1.58 9.15 8.22
CA ILE A 50 -0.98 7.83 8.41
C ILE A 50 -2.02 6.74 8.78
N CYS A 51 -3.19 7.13 9.26
CA CYS A 51 -4.26 6.21 9.63
C CYS A 51 -5.12 5.75 8.45
N HIS A 52 -4.89 6.25 7.23
CA HIS A 52 -5.79 5.96 6.11
C HIS A 52 -5.90 4.46 5.80
N GLY A 53 -4.81 3.72 5.89
CA GLY A 53 -4.82 2.27 5.67
C GLY A 53 -5.64 1.51 6.72
N ARG A 54 -5.43 1.84 8.00
CA ARG A 54 -6.21 1.27 9.11
C ARG A 54 -7.69 1.59 8.99
N LEU A 55 -8.03 2.84 8.67
CA LEU A 55 -9.42 3.27 8.49
C LEU A 55 -10.09 2.52 7.33
N GLY A 56 -9.37 2.34 6.22
CA GLY A 56 -9.83 1.53 5.09
C GLY A 56 -10.05 0.07 5.49
N ALA A 57 -9.14 -0.49 6.28
CA ALA A 57 -9.27 -1.85 6.78
C ALA A 57 -10.51 -2.03 7.66
N GLU A 58 -10.80 -1.06 8.53
CA GLU A 58 -12.02 -1.09 9.35
C GLU A 58 -13.29 -1.08 8.50
N LEU A 59 -13.33 -0.25 7.44
CA LEU A 59 -14.45 -0.23 6.50
C LEU A 59 -14.63 -1.57 5.80
N MET A 60 -13.53 -2.18 5.33
CA MET A 60 -13.57 -3.46 4.64
C MET A 60 -13.99 -4.61 5.56
N ARG A 61 -13.50 -4.65 6.80
CA ARG A 61 -13.92 -5.65 7.79
C ARG A 61 -15.37 -5.54 8.16
N ARG A 62 -15.89 -4.32 8.25
CA ARG A 62 -17.31 -4.07 8.52
C ARG A 62 -18.21 -4.66 7.44
N GLU A 63 -17.73 -4.67 6.19
CA GLU A 63 -18.44 -5.26 5.04
C GLU A 63 -18.13 -6.75 4.84
N GLY A 64 -17.30 -7.36 5.68
CA GLY A 64 -16.93 -8.77 5.58
C GLY A 64 -15.79 -9.09 4.62
N PHE A 65 -15.01 -8.08 4.20
CA PHE A 65 -13.91 -8.23 3.24
C PHE A 65 -12.55 -8.25 3.94
N GLU A 66 -12.24 -9.32 4.65
CA GLU A 66 -11.01 -9.44 5.43
C GLU A 66 -9.74 -9.39 4.57
N ARG A 67 -9.71 -10.07 3.43
CA ARG A 67 -8.54 -10.06 2.53
C ARG A 67 -8.26 -8.64 2.01
N HIS A 68 -9.30 -7.90 1.65
CA HIS A 68 -9.21 -6.51 1.18
C HIS A 68 -8.76 -5.58 2.31
N ALA A 69 -9.24 -5.80 3.53
CA ALA A 69 -8.81 -5.05 4.71
C ALA A 69 -7.31 -5.17 4.94
N ARG A 70 -6.74 -6.36 4.79
CA ARG A 70 -5.30 -6.58 4.95
C ARG A 70 -4.48 -5.76 3.94
N VAL A 71 -4.94 -5.64 2.71
CA VAL A 71 -4.29 -4.79 1.70
C VAL A 71 -4.32 -3.33 2.12
N CYS A 72 -5.46 -2.84 2.59
CA CYS A 72 -5.59 -1.45 3.06
C CYS A 72 -4.58 -1.12 4.17
N GLU A 73 -4.49 -1.94 5.19
CA GLU A 73 -3.64 -1.64 6.36
C GLU A 73 -2.14 -1.92 6.16
N ARG A 74 -1.75 -2.61 5.08
CA ARG A 74 -0.38 -3.06 4.83
C ARG A 74 0.32 -2.40 3.64
N HIS A 75 -0.30 -1.39 3.03
CA HIS A 75 0.26 -0.78 1.81
C HIS A 75 1.07 0.50 2.05
N THR A 76 1.05 1.09 3.24
CA THR A 76 1.79 2.34 3.51
C THR A 76 3.29 2.08 3.44
N GLY A 77 4.01 2.89 2.67
CA GLY A 77 5.40 2.62 2.35
C GLY A 77 5.54 1.24 1.68
N ALA A 78 6.50 0.46 2.11
CA ALA A 78 6.61 -0.97 1.78
C ALA A 78 6.25 -1.83 3.01
N GLY A 79 5.26 -1.37 3.77
CA GLY A 79 4.88 -1.91 5.07
C GLY A 79 5.55 -1.15 6.23
N ILE A 80 4.91 -1.17 7.38
CA ILE A 80 5.38 -0.53 8.61
C ILE A 80 5.48 -1.59 9.71
N THR A 81 6.61 -1.62 10.42
CA THR A 81 6.80 -2.54 11.55
C THR A 81 6.27 -1.93 12.85
N GLY A 82 5.93 -2.79 13.82
CA GLY A 82 5.56 -2.36 15.16
C GLY A 82 6.67 -1.56 15.83
N GLN A 83 7.94 -1.90 15.58
CA GLN A 83 9.10 -1.16 16.08
C GLN A 83 9.14 0.27 15.52
N GLN A 84 8.85 0.48 14.25
CA GLN A 84 8.76 1.81 13.66
C GLN A 84 7.62 2.62 14.28
N ILE A 85 6.47 1.99 14.50
CA ILE A 85 5.31 2.63 15.14
C ILE A 85 5.69 3.11 16.54
N GLU A 86 6.36 2.28 17.32
CA GLU A 86 6.80 2.62 18.67
C GLU A 86 7.87 3.72 18.65
N SER A 87 8.94 3.54 17.87
CA SER A 87 10.07 4.48 17.83
C SER A 87 9.70 5.86 17.30
N GLN A 88 8.75 5.94 16.36
CA GLN A 88 8.28 7.18 15.77
C GLN A 88 6.99 7.71 16.42
N ASN A 89 6.49 7.03 17.44
CA ASN A 89 5.26 7.38 18.15
C ASN A 89 4.08 7.60 17.18
N LEU A 90 3.89 6.67 16.23
CA LEU A 90 2.81 6.76 15.26
C LEU A 90 1.46 6.36 15.90
N PRO A 91 0.35 7.01 15.52
CA PRO A 91 -0.98 6.72 16.07
C PRO A 91 -1.59 5.45 15.46
N LEU A 92 -0.89 4.34 15.57
CA LEU A 92 -1.27 3.03 15.05
C LEU A 92 -1.08 1.97 16.14
N PRO A 93 -1.80 0.84 16.09
CA PRO A 93 -1.54 -0.28 16.99
C PRO A 93 -0.09 -0.77 16.88
N HIS A 94 0.53 -1.14 18.02
CA HIS A 94 1.92 -1.61 18.07
C HIS A 94 2.01 -3.06 17.57
N GLN A 95 1.96 -3.23 16.26
CA GLN A 95 2.09 -4.51 15.56
C GLN A 95 2.66 -4.27 14.16
N ASP A 96 3.10 -5.34 13.51
CA ASP A 96 3.60 -5.26 12.14
C ASP A 96 2.44 -5.16 11.15
N PHE A 97 2.57 -4.21 10.21
CA PHE A 97 1.68 -4.05 9.06
C PHE A 97 2.50 -4.23 7.78
N LEU A 98 2.96 -5.46 7.54
CA LEU A 98 3.78 -5.82 6.38
C LEU A 98 2.94 -6.64 5.39
N PRO A 99 3.08 -6.40 4.08
CA PRO A 99 2.48 -7.31 3.09
C PRO A 99 3.03 -8.73 3.25
N GLU A 100 2.13 -9.69 3.38
CA GLU A 100 2.50 -11.10 3.61
C GLU A 100 2.17 -11.97 2.40
N THR A 101 0.95 -11.86 1.87
CA THR A 101 0.57 -12.63 0.67
C THR A 101 1.20 -12.04 -0.58
N MET A 102 1.34 -12.84 -1.62
CA MET A 102 1.93 -12.37 -2.88
C MET A 102 1.07 -11.27 -3.49
N GLU A 103 -0.25 -11.37 -3.41
CA GLU A 103 -1.18 -10.34 -3.89
C GLU A 103 -1.00 -9.03 -3.12
N GLU A 104 -0.84 -9.08 -1.80
CA GLU A 104 -0.57 -7.90 -0.98
C GLU A 104 0.74 -7.22 -1.41
N LYS A 105 1.77 -8.01 -1.69
CA LYS A 105 3.07 -7.51 -2.16
C LYS A 105 2.97 -6.85 -3.54
N VAL A 106 2.27 -7.49 -4.48
CA VAL A 106 2.06 -6.94 -5.84
C VAL A 106 1.35 -5.60 -5.78
N ILE A 107 0.28 -5.49 -5.00
CA ILE A 107 -0.50 -4.25 -4.89
C ILE A 107 0.34 -3.16 -4.23
N CYS A 108 1.01 -3.47 -3.13
CA CYS A 108 1.88 -2.53 -2.42
C CYS A 108 3.02 -2.06 -3.33
N TYR A 109 3.64 -2.96 -4.09
CA TYR A 109 4.68 -2.63 -5.07
C TYR A 109 4.13 -1.68 -6.15
N ALA A 110 3.02 -2.03 -6.79
CA ALA A 110 2.41 -1.23 -7.85
C ALA A 110 2.04 0.18 -7.37
N ASP A 111 1.56 0.31 -6.14
CA ASP A 111 1.19 1.60 -5.55
C ASP A 111 2.37 2.58 -5.48
N LYS A 112 3.58 2.10 -5.29
CA LYS A 112 4.76 2.97 -5.13
C LYS A 112 5.12 3.75 -6.39
N PHE A 113 4.62 3.34 -7.54
CA PHE A 113 4.86 4.03 -8.82
C PHE A 113 3.95 5.24 -9.06
N PHE A 114 2.99 5.49 -8.18
CA PHE A 114 1.98 6.53 -8.38
C PHE A 114 1.93 7.50 -7.19
N SER A 115 1.58 8.75 -7.49
CA SER A 115 1.43 9.80 -6.50
C SER A 115 0.04 10.42 -6.61
N LYS A 116 -0.57 10.74 -5.48
CA LYS A 116 -1.87 11.41 -5.43
C LYS A 116 -1.81 12.87 -5.89
N THR A 117 -0.61 13.45 -5.97
CA THR A 117 -0.38 14.84 -6.39
C THR A 117 0.04 14.96 -7.86
N HIS A 118 0.41 13.84 -8.50
CA HIS A 118 0.84 13.79 -9.89
C HIS A 118 0.21 12.58 -10.57
N LEU A 119 -1.12 12.62 -10.74
CA LEU A 119 -1.93 11.49 -11.21
C LEU A 119 -1.63 11.07 -12.65
N ASP A 120 -1.04 11.95 -13.45
CA ASP A 120 -0.69 11.74 -14.86
C ASP A 120 0.67 11.05 -15.05
N ARG A 121 1.41 10.79 -13.99
CA ARG A 121 2.78 10.27 -14.05
C ARG A 121 2.96 8.96 -13.32
N GLU A 122 3.62 8.02 -14.00
CA GLU A 122 4.18 6.83 -13.38
C GLU A 122 5.66 7.09 -13.06
N LYS A 123 6.04 6.82 -11.82
CA LYS A 123 7.44 6.92 -11.38
C LYS A 123 8.29 5.82 -12.01
N THR A 124 9.58 6.12 -12.21
CA THR A 124 10.57 5.07 -12.46
C THR A 124 10.83 4.28 -11.18
N ILE A 125 11.47 3.12 -11.30
CA ILE A 125 11.88 2.30 -10.15
C ILE A 125 12.73 3.13 -9.18
N GLN A 126 13.70 3.89 -9.70
CA GLN A 126 14.58 4.74 -8.89
C GLN A 126 13.81 5.83 -8.15
N GLN A 127 12.82 6.43 -8.79
CA GLN A 127 11.96 7.44 -8.16
C GLN A 127 11.08 6.81 -7.07
N ALA A 128 10.57 5.60 -7.29
CA ALA A 128 9.79 4.86 -6.30
C ALA A 128 10.66 4.51 -5.09
N GLU A 129 11.87 3.97 -5.30
CA GLU A 129 12.83 3.68 -4.23
C GLU A 129 13.15 4.93 -3.41
N LYS A 130 13.46 6.03 -4.08
CA LYS A 130 13.77 7.31 -3.43
C LYS A 130 12.61 7.78 -2.56
N SER A 131 11.38 7.63 -3.02
CA SER A 131 10.20 8.05 -2.25
C SER A 131 10.00 7.22 -0.98
N LEU A 132 10.55 6.00 -0.92
CA LEU A 132 10.46 5.12 0.24
C LEU A 132 11.49 5.42 1.32
N THR A 133 12.56 6.18 1.02
CA THR A 133 13.63 6.45 1.98
C THR A 133 13.13 7.14 3.24
N LYS A 134 12.05 7.93 3.15
CA LYS A 134 11.42 8.58 4.30
C LYS A 134 10.85 7.60 5.34
N PHE A 135 10.59 6.35 4.93
CA PHE A 135 10.10 5.28 5.82
C PHE A 135 11.22 4.36 6.33
N GLY A 136 12.50 4.70 6.06
CA GLY A 136 13.66 3.92 6.47
C GLY A 136 14.17 2.93 5.43
N GLU A 137 15.36 2.37 5.68
CA GLU A 137 16.05 1.47 4.73
C GLU A 137 15.35 0.13 4.55
N GLU A 138 14.73 -0.41 5.62
CA GLU A 138 14.07 -1.71 5.55
C GLU A 138 12.98 -1.75 4.48
N GLY A 139 12.20 -0.68 4.36
CA GLY A 139 11.18 -0.56 3.32
C GLY A 139 11.77 -0.54 1.92
N VAL A 140 12.89 0.15 1.73
CA VAL A 140 13.62 0.18 0.46
C VAL A 140 14.12 -1.22 0.09
N LEU A 141 14.68 -1.95 1.06
CA LEU A 141 15.17 -3.32 0.83
C LEU A 141 14.03 -4.26 0.44
N ARG A 142 12.89 -4.18 1.14
CA ARG A 142 11.71 -4.97 0.77
C ARG A 142 11.24 -4.67 -0.65
N PHE A 143 11.18 -3.39 -1.01
CA PHE A 143 10.80 -2.98 -2.36
C PHE A 143 11.75 -3.56 -3.43
N LYS A 144 13.06 -3.53 -3.18
CA LYS A 144 14.06 -4.12 -4.08
C LYS A 144 13.92 -5.63 -4.23
N GLU A 145 13.53 -6.32 -3.17
CA GLU A 145 13.22 -7.75 -3.27
C GLU A 145 12.01 -7.99 -4.17
N TRP A 146 10.96 -7.18 -4.01
CA TRP A 146 9.78 -7.27 -4.86
C TRP A 146 10.09 -6.91 -6.33
N GLU A 147 10.97 -5.93 -6.55
CA GLU A 147 11.44 -5.61 -7.91
C GLU A 147 12.01 -6.85 -8.62
N LYS A 148 12.85 -7.62 -7.92
CA LYS A 148 13.41 -8.87 -8.46
C LYS A 148 12.36 -9.92 -8.77
N MET A 149 11.23 -9.87 -8.08
CA MET A 149 10.13 -10.84 -8.26
C MET A 149 9.17 -10.44 -9.37
N PHE A 150 8.99 -9.13 -9.59
CA PHE A 150 7.91 -8.59 -10.43
C PHE A 150 8.39 -7.90 -11.71
N GLU A 151 9.68 -7.67 -11.86
CA GLU A 151 10.30 -7.13 -13.08
C GLU A 151 11.13 -8.23 -13.80
#